data_3783445d48d479138e63d1c98b69e85d
#
_entry.id   3783445d48d479138e63d1c98b69e85d
#
_cell.length_a   1.000
_cell.length_b   1.000
_cell.length_c   1.000
_cell.angle_alpha   90.00
_cell.angle_beta   90.00
_cell.angle_gamma   90.00
#
_symmetry.space_group_name_H-M   'P 1'
#
loop_
_entity.id
_entity.type
_entity.pdbx_description
1 polymer ?
#
loop_
_entity_poly.entity_id
_entity_poly.type
_entity_poly.pdbx_seq_one_letter_code
_entity_poly.pdbx_strand_id
1 'polypeptide(L)' 'MERVEVVLPRWGPNMVSAVILEWLRQVGDRVQAGEPLCRVETEKITTEVEAPAAGVLTELLVQPGQEVEVGTVLCRIEPG' A
#
# COMPACT_ATOMS: atom_id res chain seq x y z
N MET A 1 -7.95 8.75 17.66
CA MET A 1 -7.98 7.37 17.15
C MET A 1 -6.72 7.08 16.38
N GLU A 2 -6.19 5.89 16.53
CA GLU A 2 -4.97 5.51 15.85
C GLU A 2 -5.25 5.19 14.40
N ARG A 3 -4.37 5.65 13.52
CA ARG A 3 -4.44 5.31 12.12
C ARG A 3 -3.73 4.00 11.88
N VAL A 4 -4.23 3.24 10.91
CA VAL A 4 -3.61 2.00 10.49
C VAL A 4 -2.58 2.31 9.42
N GLU A 5 -1.34 1.90 9.65
CA GLU A 5 -0.29 2.08 8.64
C GLU A 5 -0.26 0.88 7.72
N VAL A 6 -0.26 1.16 6.42
CA VAL A 6 -0.15 0.12 5.41
C VAL A 6 1.28 0.11 4.93
N VAL A 7 1.98 -1.00 5.16
CA VAL A 7 3.38 -1.13 4.79
C VAL A 7 3.53 -2.05 3.59
N LEU A 8 4.65 -1.91 2.88
CA LEU A 8 4.96 -2.82 1.79
C LEU A 8 5.28 -4.20 2.40
N PRO A 9 4.46 -5.22 2.13
CA PRO A 9 4.71 -6.54 2.70
C PRO A 9 5.78 -7.29 1.91
N ARG A 10 6.31 -8.34 2.51
CA ARG A 10 7.24 -9.22 1.85
C ARG A 10 6.47 -10.42 1.31
N TRP A 11 6.44 -10.59 0.00
CA TRP A 11 5.75 -11.71 -0.62
C TRP A 11 6.66 -12.90 -0.92
N GLY A 12 7.97 -12.75 -0.74
CA GLY A 12 8.92 -13.82 -0.95
C GLY A 12 10.18 -13.62 -0.15
N PRO A 13 10.97 -14.69 0.08
CA PRO A 13 12.13 -14.60 0.97
C PRO A 13 13.23 -13.67 0.47
N ASN A 14 13.31 -13.44 -0.84
CA ASN A 14 14.34 -12.60 -1.43
C ASN A 14 13.83 -11.23 -1.84
N MET A 15 12.60 -10.90 -1.49
CA MET A 15 12.03 -9.61 -1.83
C MET A 15 12.62 -8.54 -0.91
N VAL A 16 13.17 -7.49 -1.50
CA VAL A 16 13.81 -6.39 -0.78
C VAL A 16 13.04 -5.09 -0.97
N SER A 17 12.54 -4.87 -2.19
CA SER A 17 11.89 -3.62 -2.56
C SER A 17 10.88 -3.85 -3.67
N ALA A 18 10.10 -2.80 -3.96
CA ALA A 18 9.17 -2.80 -5.08
C ALA A 18 9.04 -1.38 -5.61
N VAL A 19 8.63 -1.27 -6.87
CA VAL A 19 8.34 0.01 -7.50
C VAL A 19 6.84 0.24 -7.47
N ILE A 20 6.44 1.42 -7.02
CA ILE A 20 5.04 1.80 -7.02
C ILE A 20 4.63 2.11 -8.46
N LEU A 21 3.65 1.40 -8.99
CA LEU A 21 3.19 1.61 -10.35
C LEU A 21 2.05 2.62 -10.41
N GLU A 22 1.03 2.43 -9.58
CA GLU A 22 -0.10 3.36 -9.55
C GLU A 22 -0.90 3.19 -8.27
N TRP A 23 -1.59 4.25 -7.88
CA TRP A 23 -2.57 4.21 -6.79
C TRP A 23 -3.94 3.91 -7.36
N LEU A 24 -4.65 2.98 -6.73
CA LEU A 24 -5.98 2.56 -7.14
C LEU A 24 -7.07 3.24 -6.32
N ARG A 25 -6.68 3.86 -5.21
CA ARG A 25 -7.56 4.64 -4.34
C ARG A 25 -6.89 5.95 -4.01
N GLN A 26 -7.67 6.93 -3.58
CA GLN A 26 -7.16 8.27 -3.30
C GLN A 26 -7.52 8.70 -1.88
N VAL A 27 -6.82 9.73 -1.40
CA VAL A 27 -7.14 10.33 -0.09
C VAL A 27 -8.60 10.73 -0.07
N GLY A 28 -9.29 10.33 1.00
CA GLY A 28 -10.72 10.58 1.15
C GLY A 28 -11.59 9.39 0.77
N ASP A 29 -11.03 8.41 0.07
CA ASP A 29 -11.81 7.24 -0.33
C ASP A 29 -12.03 6.31 0.85
N ARG A 30 -13.23 5.74 0.92
CA ARG A 30 -13.52 4.68 1.86
C ARG A 30 -13.11 3.36 1.24
N VAL A 31 -12.37 2.56 2.00
CA VAL A 31 -11.89 1.25 1.55
C VAL A 31 -12.37 0.16 2.48
N GLN A 32 -12.47 -1.04 1.96
CA GLN A 32 -12.78 -2.24 2.73
C GLN A 32 -11.52 -3.06 2.92
N ALA A 33 -11.48 -3.87 3.97
CA ALA A 33 -10.37 -4.80 4.16
C ALA A 33 -10.28 -5.73 2.94
N GLY A 34 -9.08 -5.89 2.40
CA GLY A 34 -8.83 -6.72 1.23
C GLY A 34 -8.93 -5.99 -0.10
N GLU A 35 -9.39 -4.73 -0.11
CA GLU A 35 -9.43 -3.97 -1.36
C GLU A 35 -8.03 -3.57 -1.80
N PRO A 36 -7.72 -3.66 -3.09
CA PRO A 36 -6.42 -3.23 -3.57
C PRO A 36 -6.28 -1.71 -3.48
N LEU A 37 -5.17 -1.26 -2.91
CA LEU A 37 -4.88 0.16 -2.71
C LEU A 37 -3.92 0.70 -3.76
N CYS A 38 -2.89 -0.08 -4.12
CA CYS A 38 -1.94 0.33 -5.13
C CYS A 38 -1.35 -0.90 -5.82
N ARG A 39 -0.89 -0.67 -7.03
CA ARG A 39 -0.21 -1.71 -7.81
C ARG A 39 1.28 -1.48 -7.71
N VAL A 40 2.02 -2.54 -7.47
CA VAL A 40 3.46 -2.50 -7.33
C VAL A 40 4.12 -3.59 -8.17
N GLU A 41 5.37 -3.35 -8.52
CA GLU A 41 6.14 -4.30 -9.30
C GLU A 41 7.42 -4.66 -8.56
N THR A 42 7.65 -5.97 -8.41
CA THR A 42 8.92 -6.47 -7.90
C THR A 42 9.73 -7.01 -9.08
N GLU A 43 10.90 -7.55 -8.78
CA GLU A 43 11.75 -8.12 -9.80
C GLU A 43 11.06 -9.24 -10.60
N LYS A 44 10.15 -9.98 -9.96
CA LYS A 44 9.55 -11.16 -10.56
C LYS A 44 8.06 -11.06 -10.83
N ILE A 45 7.34 -10.21 -10.10
CA ILE A 45 5.88 -10.16 -10.19
C ILE A 45 5.37 -8.73 -10.16
N THR A 46 4.18 -8.56 -10.69
CA THR A 46 3.36 -7.36 -10.50
C THR A 46 2.19 -7.78 -9.65
N THR A 47 1.93 -7.07 -8.56
CA THR A 47 0.87 -7.41 -7.64
C THR A 47 0.28 -6.16 -7.02
N GLU A 48 -0.68 -6.32 -6.11
CA GLU A 48 -1.37 -5.21 -5.48
C GLU A 48 -1.22 -5.30 -3.97
N VAL A 49 -1.08 -4.14 -3.33
CA VAL A 49 -1.10 -4.04 -1.88
C VAL A 49 -2.54 -3.80 -1.47
N GLU A 50 -3.05 -4.64 -0.57
CA GLU A 50 -4.44 -4.60 -0.13
C GLU A 50 -4.59 -3.89 1.20
N ALA A 51 -5.77 -3.32 1.44
CA ALA A 51 -6.07 -2.69 2.71
C ALA A 51 -6.14 -3.74 3.82
N PRO A 52 -5.43 -3.54 4.94
CA PRO A 52 -5.49 -4.47 6.06
C PRO A 52 -6.76 -4.29 6.91
N ALA A 53 -7.46 -3.19 6.74
CA ALA A 53 -8.65 -2.88 7.51
C ALA A 53 -9.53 -1.92 6.73
N ALA A 54 -10.82 -1.89 7.09
CA ALA A 54 -11.76 -0.95 6.51
C ALA A 54 -11.56 0.44 7.13
N GLY A 55 -11.80 1.48 6.35
CA GLY A 55 -11.70 2.85 6.83
C GLY A 55 -11.58 3.84 5.70
N VAL A 56 -11.10 5.03 6.03
CA VAL A 56 -10.90 6.11 5.07
C VAL A 56 -9.41 6.33 4.87
N LEU A 57 -9.00 6.38 3.62
CA LEU A 57 -7.60 6.62 3.27
C LEU A 57 -7.27 8.09 3.56
N THR A 58 -6.33 8.33 4.47
CA THR A 58 -6.02 9.68 4.94
C THR A 58 -4.74 10.25 4.36
N GLU A 59 -3.77 9.41 4.02
CA GLU A 59 -2.48 9.88 3.51
C GLU A 59 -1.90 8.87 2.53
N LEU A 60 -1.32 9.39 1.45
CA LEU A 60 -0.48 8.60 0.54
C LEU A 60 0.95 9.10 0.74
N LEU A 61 1.85 8.22 1.16
CA LEU A 61 3.21 8.59 1.54
C LEU A 61 4.25 8.29 0.45
N VAL A 62 3.85 7.58 -0.59
CA VAL A 62 4.73 7.24 -1.71
C VAL A 62 4.01 7.54 -3.03
N GLN A 63 4.78 7.68 -4.10
CA GLN A 63 4.24 8.10 -5.39
C GLN A 63 4.60 7.12 -6.50
N PRO A 64 3.82 7.11 -7.58
CA PRO A 64 4.13 6.26 -8.74
C PRO A 64 5.53 6.52 -9.25
N GLY A 65 6.23 5.44 -9.60
CA GLY A 65 7.60 5.50 -10.06
C GLY A 65 8.64 5.41 -8.96
N GLN A 66 8.23 5.51 -7.70
CA GLN A 66 9.15 5.44 -6.57
C GLN A 66 9.43 3.99 -6.20
N GLU A 67 10.70 3.68 -5.97
CA GLU A 67 11.09 2.38 -5.43
C GLU A 67 11.16 2.48 -3.91
N VAL A 68 10.52 1.55 -3.22
CA VAL A 68 10.46 1.54 -1.76
C VAL A 68 10.85 0.16 -1.23
N GLU A 69 11.40 0.15 -0.02
CA GLU A 69 11.82 -1.09 0.61
C GLU A 69 10.67 -1.73 1.38
N VAL A 70 10.77 -3.05 1.57
CA VAL A 70 9.83 -3.81 2.42
C VAL A 70 9.78 -3.14 3.79
N GLY A 71 8.57 -2.96 4.32
CA GLY A 71 8.37 -2.30 5.61
C GLY A 71 8.13 -0.80 5.51
N THR A 72 8.33 -0.20 4.33
CA THR A 72 8.04 1.21 4.14
C THR A 72 6.53 1.45 4.28
N VAL A 73 6.16 2.49 5.03
CA VAL A 73 4.76 2.88 5.17
C VAL A 73 4.31 3.53 3.86
N LEU A 74 3.33 2.93 3.22
CA LEU A 74 2.84 3.39 1.92
C LEU A 74 1.71 4.40 2.07
N CYS A 75 0.85 4.18 3.04
CA CYS A 75 -0.31 5.06 3.28
C CYS A 75 -0.86 4.80 4.66
N ARG A 76 -1.82 5.65 5.06
CA ARG A 76 -2.51 5.50 6.35
C ARG A 76 -4.01 5.49 6.14
N ILE A 77 -4.68 4.68 6.94
CA ILE A 77 -6.14 4.51 6.93
C ILE A 77 -6.65 4.86 8.31
N GLU A 78 -7.70 5.67 8.36
CA GLU A 78 -8.42 5.93 9.61
C GLU A 78 -9.56 4.93 9.69
N PRO A 79 -9.54 4.02 10.69
CA PRO A 79 -10.57 2.98 10.82
C PRO A 79 -11.93 3.60 11.08
N GLY A 80 -12.97 2.92 10.60
CA GLY A 80 -14.33 3.40 10.86
C GLY A 80 -15.39 2.71 10.05
#